data_68867c02765d8ad5698caa2aa0a4e811
#
_entry.id   68867c02765d8ad5698caa2aa0a4e811
#
_cell.length_a   1.000
_cell.length_b   1.000
_cell.length_c   1.000
_cell.angle_alpha   90.00
_cell.angle_beta   90.00
_cell.angle_gamma   90.00
#
_symmetry.space_group_name_H-M   'P 1'
#
loop_
_entity.id
_entity.type
_entity.pdbx_description
1 polymer ?
#
loop_
_entity_poly.entity_id
_entity_poly.type
_entity_poly.pdbx_seq_one_letter_code
_entity_poly.pdbx_strand_id
1 'polypeptide(L)'
;MSELKKIIEERRSANNFIEGVKIPDKDFTEIFELLKLDPSCFNIQHSHYLVVTDEGKKEQLRKAAFNQYKVHTASAVILVLGDKLAYKNSENIYSGMLNLGIMSKLDYDNTIRDINNLYEGRGEDFQRSEAIRNTSLSAMMFMLIAKDKGWDTCPMIGFNQDEVRQIFDIPENYEIALMITMGKEDSSKRRMRGYRKPVGEFVSFDSFQ
;
A
#
# COMPACT_ATOMS: atom_id res chain seq x y z
N MET A 1 19.65 -17.06 10.96
CA MET A 1 18.22 -16.66 10.77
C MET A 1 18.16 -15.94 9.44
N SER A 2 17.16 -16.19 8.59
CA SER A 2 17.06 -15.43 7.31
C SER A 2 16.78 -13.97 7.61
N GLU A 3 17.32 -13.05 6.78
CA GLU A 3 17.08 -11.61 6.91
C GLU A 3 15.58 -11.27 6.93
N LEU A 4 14.80 -11.91 6.05
CA LEU A 4 13.36 -11.74 6.00
C LEU A 4 12.67 -12.09 7.33
N LYS A 5 13.09 -13.19 7.99
CA LYS A 5 12.54 -13.55 9.30
C LYS A 5 12.79 -12.46 10.32
N LYS A 6 14.00 -11.90 10.36
CA LYS A 6 14.35 -10.79 11.25
C LYS A 6 13.48 -9.56 10.99
N ILE A 7 13.30 -9.17 9.73
CA ILE A 7 12.47 -8.03 9.34
C ILE A 7 11.03 -8.21 9.83
N ILE A 8 10.44 -9.41 9.62
CA ILE A 8 9.07 -9.73 10.05
C ILE A 8 8.94 -9.65 11.58
N GLU A 9 9.91 -10.17 12.32
CA GLU A 9 9.93 -10.15 13.78
C GLU A 9 10.11 -8.72 14.33
N GLU A 10 10.95 -7.91 13.70
CA GLU A 10 11.25 -6.54 14.15
C GLU A 10 10.19 -5.54 13.72
N ARG A 11 9.57 -5.70 12.53
CA ARG A 11 8.57 -4.75 12.04
C ARG A 11 7.41 -4.62 13.02
N ARG A 12 7.10 -3.40 13.39
CA ARG A 12 6.01 -3.03 14.31
C ARG A 12 5.32 -1.77 13.81
N SER A 13 4.10 -1.52 14.27
CA SER A 13 3.44 -0.22 14.09
C SER A 13 4.05 0.79 15.06
N ALA A 14 4.86 1.71 14.55
CA ALA A 14 5.45 2.79 15.33
C ALA A 14 4.38 3.83 15.71
N ASN A 15 4.36 4.24 16.97
CA ASN A 15 3.37 5.21 17.46
C ASN A 15 3.94 6.62 17.66
N ASN A 16 5.25 6.74 17.76
CA ASN A 16 5.96 8.00 17.93
C ASN A 16 7.21 7.95 17.07
N PHE A 17 7.54 9.05 16.43
CA PHE A 17 8.74 9.17 15.63
C PHE A 17 9.63 10.28 16.19
N ILE A 18 10.93 10.18 15.91
CA ILE A 18 11.91 11.23 16.21
C ILE A 18 11.67 12.38 15.24
N GLU A 19 11.28 13.53 15.77
CA GLU A 19 10.99 14.72 14.98
C GLU A 19 12.21 15.25 14.24
N GLY A 20 12.03 15.89 13.11
CA GLY A 20 13.08 16.51 12.31
C GLY A 20 13.94 15.54 11.50
N VAL A 21 13.74 14.22 11.64
CA VAL A 21 14.43 13.24 10.80
C VAL A 21 13.83 13.29 9.40
N LYS A 22 14.67 13.50 8.39
CA LYS A 22 14.26 13.49 6.97
C LYS A 22 14.61 12.16 6.33
N ILE A 23 13.72 11.66 5.49
CA ILE A 23 13.96 10.49 4.65
C ILE A 23 14.62 10.97 3.36
N PRO A 24 15.81 10.48 2.99
CA PRO A 24 16.44 10.84 1.72
C PRO A 24 15.61 10.38 0.52
N ASP A 25 15.57 11.16 -0.55
CA ASP A 25 14.88 10.81 -1.81
C ASP A 25 15.37 9.47 -2.37
N LYS A 26 16.66 9.18 -2.20
CA LYS A 26 17.25 7.89 -2.58
C LYS A 26 16.56 6.71 -1.90
N ASP A 27 16.22 6.82 -0.61
CA ASP A 27 15.57 5.74 0.13
C ASP A 27 14.16 5.49 -0.42
N PHE A 28 13.41 6.54 -0.75
CA PHE A 28 12.12 6.38 -1.44
C PHE A 28 12.28 5.70 -2.78
N THR A 29 13.26 6.15 -3.59
CA THR A 29 13.53 5.54 -4.90
C THR A 29 13.83 4.06 -4.76
N GLU A 30 14.73 3.67 -3.85
CA GLU A 30 15.09 2.27 -3.64
C GLU A 30 13.92 1.43 -3.12
N ILE A 31 13.06 1.99 -2.25
CA ILE A 31 11.85 1.33 -1.76
C ILE A 31 10.89 1.06 -2.92
N PHE A 32 10.60 2.07 -3.74
CA PHE A 32 9.64 1.92 -4.85
C PHE A 32 10.20 1.07 -6.00
N GLU A 33 11.52 1.06 -6.22
CA GLU A 33 12.16 0.14 -7.17
C GLU A 33 11.98 -1.35 -6.80
N LEU A 34 11.97 -1.66 -5.52
CA LEU A 34 11.65 -3.00 -5.05
C LEU A 34 10.13 -3.25 -5.02
N LEU A 35 9.37 -2.23 -4.64
CA LEU A 35 7.93 -2.35 -4.51
C LEU A 35 7.22 -2.62 -5.83
N LYS A 36 7.72 -2.11 -6.95
CA LYS A 36 7.15 -2.38 -8.29
C LYS A 36 7.13 -3.87 -8.68
N LEU A 37 7.77 -4.73 -7.87
CA LEU A 37 7.77 -6.19 -8.06
C LEU A 37 6.63 -6.87 -7.29
N ASP A 38 5.75 -6.11 -6.65
CA ASP A 38 4.61 -6.65 -5.93
C ASP A 38 3.61 -7.36 -6.89
N PRO A 39 2.95 -8.41 -6.42
CA PRO A 39 1.95 -9.09 -7.22
C PRO A 39 0.63 -8.31 -7.24
N SER A 40 -0.07 -8.37 -8.38
CA SER A 40 -1.45 -7.92 -8.47
C SER A 40 -2.27 -8.84 -9.37
N CYS A 41 -3.60 -8.89 -9.18
CA CYS A 41 -4.50 -9.68 -10.00
C CYS A 41 -4.35 -9.28 -11.46
N PHE A 42 -4.13 -10.27 -12.35
CA PHE A 42 -3.83 -10.05 -13.78
C PHE A 42 -2.70 -9.03 -14.04
N ASN A 43 -1.80 -8.84 -13.10
CA ASN A 43 -0.75 -7.82 -13.20
C ASN A 43 -1.27 -6.39 -13.51
N ILE A 44 -2.48 -6.06 -13.07
CA ILE A 44 -3.15 -4.77 -13.40
C ILE A 44 -2.53 -3.58 -12.66
N GLN A 45 -1.79 -3.83 -11.56
CA GLN A 45 -1.02 -2.80 -10.84
C GLN A 45 -1.90 -1.64 -10.32
N HIS A 46 -2.90 -1.98 -9.51
CA HIS A 46 -3.89 -1.03 -8.97
C HIS A 46 -3.31 0.08 -8.09
N SER A 47 -2.08 -0.12 -7.57
CA SER A 47 -1.53 0.71 -6.49
C SER A 47 -0.95 2.03 -6.99
N HIS A 48 -1.31 3.12 -6.31
CA HIS A 48 -0.69 4.43 -6.45
C HIS A 48 -0.29 4.96 -5.06
N TYR A 49 0.88 5.56 -4.98
CA TYR A 49 1.44 6.06 -3.72
C TYR A 49 1.62 7.57 -3.78
N LEU A 50 0.98 8.29 -2.86
CA LEU A 50 1.23 9.71 -2.67
C LEU A 50 2.08 9.90 -1.41
N VAL A 51 3.33 10.32 -1.60
CA VAL A 51 4.28 10.59 -0.50
C VAL A 51 4.19 12.04 -0.09
N VAL A 52 3.88 12.29 1.18
CA VAL A 52 3.72 13.61 1.75
C VAL A 52 4.84 13.89 2.76
N THR A 53 5.74 14.80 2.42
CA THR A 53 6.85 15.26 3.26
C THR A 53 6.73 16.73 3.64
N ASP A 54 5.88 17.50 2.95
CA ASP A 54 5.60 18.90 3.25
C ASP A 54 4.93 19.05 4.61
N GLU A 55 5.48 19.89 5.49
CA GLU A 55 4.99 20.06 6.86
C GLU A 55 3.57 20.64 6.90
N GLY A 56 3.25 21.57 5.98
CA GLY A 56 1.90 22.16 5.90
C GLY A 56 0.84 21.13 5.50
N LYS A 57 1.16 20.27 4.54
CA LYS A 57 0.29 19.16 4.11
C LYS A 57 0.18 18.09 5.19
N LYS A 58 1.27 17.76 5.90
CA LYS A 58 1.23 16.83 7.04
C LYS A 58 0.36 17.37 8.18
N GLU A 59 0.39 18.67 8.44
CA GLU A 59 -0.47 19.28 9.45
C GLU A 59 -1.96 19.22 9.05
N GLN A 60 -2.29 19.40 7.77
CA GLN A 60 -3.65 19.19 7.27
C GLN A 60 -4.08 17.74 7.45
N LEU A 61 -3.20 16.77 7.10
CA LEU A 61 -3.45 15.34 7.32
C LEU A 61 -3.62 15.00 8.80
N ARG A 62 -2.84 15.62 9.68
CA ARG A 62 -2.98 15.42 11.12
C ARG A 62 -4.38 15.79 11.61
N LYS A 63 -4.92 16.91 11.13
CA LYS A 63 -6.29 17.35 11.46
C LYS A 63 -7.31 16.35 10.93
N ALA A 64 -7.23 15.97 9.66
CA ALA A 64 -8.09 14.96 9.04
C ALA A 64 -7.96 13.58 9.72
N ALA A 65 -6.82 13.30 10.35
CA ALA A 65 -6.57 12.07 11.11
C ALA A 65 -6.85 12.24 12.63
N PHE A 66 -7.81 13.06 13.02
CA PHE A 66 -8.25 13.26 14.40
C PHE A 66 -7.12 13.64 15.36
N ASN A 67 -6.20 14.46 14.92
CA ASN A 67 -5.03 14.96 15.64
C ASN A 67 -4.08 13.87 16.16
N GLN A 68 -3.99 12.73 15.47
CA GLN A 68 -3.07 11.67 15.89
C GLN A 68 -1.61 12.12 15.87
N TYR A 69 -0.93 11.99 17.02
CA TYR A 69 0.43 12.48 17.24
C TYR A 69 1.46 11.85 16.28
N LYS A 70 1.29 10.59 15.92
CA LYS A 70 2.18 9.88 14.98
C LYS A 70 2.19 10.49 13.57
N VAL A 71 1.12 11.19 13.16
CA VAL A 71 1.08 11.91 11.88
C VAL A 71 1.94 13.18 11.97
N HIS A 72 1.90 13.85 13.12
CA HIS A 72 2.70 15.06 13.36
C HIS A 72 4.20 14.76 13.36
N THR A 73 4.63 13.71 14.07
CA THR A 73 6.06 13.41 14.27
C THR A 73 6.69 12.61 13.14
N ALA A 74 5.90 12.03 12.24
CA ALA A 74 6.41 11.23 11.13
C ALA A 74 7.28 12.05 10.17
N SER A 75 8.34 11.46 9.66
CA SER A 75 9.18 12.04 8.60
C SER A 75 8.41 12.18 7.29
N ALA A 76 7.52 11.23 7.01
CA ALA A 76 6.61 11.26 5.86
C ALA A 76 5.29 10.58 6.20
N VAL A 77 4.24 10.97 5.46
CA VAL A 77 2.96 10.26 5.43
C VAL A 77 2.72 9.78 4.01
N ILE A 78 2.41 8.51 3.87
CA ILE A 78 2.17 7.87 2.58
C ILE A 78 0.68 7.52 2.49
N LEU A 79 -0.03 8.09 1.51
CA LEU A 79 -1.37 7.66 1.16
C LEU A 79 -1.26 6.53 0.14
N VAL A 80 -1.87 5.41 0.45
CA VAL A 80 -1.87 4.21 -0.38
C VAL A 80 -3.22 4.12 -1.07
N LEU A 81 -3.22 4.35 -2.38
CA LEU A 81 -4.40 4.52 -3.20
C LEU A 81 -4.56 3.34 -4.14
N GLY A 82 -5.79 2.82 -4.26
CA GLY A 82 -6.13 1.75 -5.17
C GLY A 82 -7.02 2.27 -6.31
N ASP A 83 -6.57 2.15 -7.56
CA ASP A 83 -7.34 2.53 -8.73
C ASP A 83 -8.39 1.47 -9.06
N LYS A 84 -9.67 1.82 -8.96
CA LYS A 84 -10.81 0.98 -9.35
C LYS A 84 -10.84 0.68 -10.86
N LEU A 85 -10.29 1.60 -11.65
CA LEU A 85 -10.30 1.54 -13.10
C LEU A 85 -8.97 1.06 -13.70
N ALA A 86 -8.03 0.57 -12.87
CA ALA A 86 -6.73 0.10 -13.33
C ALA A 86 -6.82 -0.97 -14.44
N TYR A 87 -7.88 -1.78 -14.45
CA TYR A 87 -8.12 -2.81 -15.48
C TYR A 87 -8.21 -2.24 -16.90
N LYS A 88 -8.65 -0.97 -17.06
CA LYS A 88 -8.72 -0.29 -18.36
C LYS A 88 -7.35 -0.04 -18.99
N ASN A 89 -6.27 -0.14 -18.20
CA ASN A 89 -4.90 -0.03 -18.69
C ASN A 89 -4.29 -1.38 -19.12
N SER A 90 -5.07 -2.44 -19.11
CA SER A 90 -4.60 -3.81 -19.42
C SER A 90 -3.93 -3.91 -20.79
N GLU A 91 -4.45 -3.21 -21.81
CA GLU A 91 -3.85 -3.19 -23.15
C GLU A 91 -2.39 -2.71 -23.11
N ASN A 92 -2.11 -1.61 -22.40
CA ASN A 92 -0.75 -1.09 -22.27
C ASN A 92 0.16 -2.05 -21.49
N ILE A 93 -0.36 -2.65 -20.41
CA ILE A 93 0.39 -3.59 -19.57
C ILE A 93 0.84 -4.81 -20.37
N TYR A 94 -0.05 -5.37 -21.19
CA TYR A 94 0.24 -6.58 -21.98
C TYR A 94 0.90 -6.31 -23.34
N SER A 95 0.89 -5.07 -23.84
CA SER A 95 1.46 -4.70 -25.13
C SER A 95 2.93 -5.07 -25.27
N GLY A 96 3.72 -4.96 -24.22
CA GLY A 96 5.13 -5.35 -24.22
C GLY A 96 5.34 -6.84 -24.50
N MET A 97 4.51 -7.71 -23.91
CA MET A 97 4.59 -9.16 -24.14
C MET A 97 4.19 -9.52 -25.56
N LEU A 98 3.17 -8.86 -26.12
CA LEU A 98 2.77 -9.01 -27.51
C LEU A 98 3.90 -8.57 -28.46
N ASN A 99 4.46 -7.38 -28.24
CA ASN A 99 5.51 -6.81 -29.10
C ASN A 99 6.81 -7.63 -29.09
N LEU A 100 7.13 -8.28 -27.98
CA LEU A 100 8.28 -9.17 -27.83
C LEU A 100 8.01 -10.60 -28.37
N GLY A 101 6.80 -10.89 -28.83
CA GLY A 101 6.43 -12.24 -29.31
C GLY A 101 6.33 -13.29 -28.19
N ILE A 102 6.28 -12.86 -26.92
CA ILE A 102 6.11 -13.75 -25.75
C ILE A 102 4.65 -14.21 -25.64
N MET A 103 3.72 -13.40 -26.13
CA MET A 103 2.28 -13.67 -26.16
C MET A 103 1.78 -13.59 -27.60
N SER A 104 0.92 -14.54 -28.02
CA SER A 104 0.28 -14.47 -29.33
C SER A 104 -0.77 -13.35 -29.37
N LYS A 105 -1.10 -12.86 -30.58
CA LYS A 105 -2.17 -11.86 -30.71
C LYS A 105 -3.52 -12.39 -30.20
N LEU A 106 -3.83 -13.65 -30.42
CA LEU A 106 -5.05 -14.29 -29.97
C LEU A 106 -5.11 -14.34 -28.44
N ASP A 107 -4.02 -14.73 -27.78
CA ASP A 107 -3.94 -14.77 -26.33
C ASP A 107 -4.05 -13.36 -25.71
N TYR A 108 -3.41 -12.37 -26.34
CA TYR A 108 -3.52 -10.97 -25.96
C TYR A 108 -4.99 -10.51 -26.00
N ASP A 109 -5.66 -10.67 -27.15
CA ASP A 109 -7.06 -10.23 -27.33
C ASP A 109 -8.00 -10.94 -26.35
N ASN A 110 -7.79 -12.22 -26.12
CA ASN A 110 -8.57 -13.00 -25.14
C ASN A 110 -8.32 -12.47 -23.72
N THR A 111 -7.06 -12.25 -23.33
CA THR A 111 -6.71 -11.76 -21.99
C THR A 111 -7.36 -10.41 -21.71
N ILE A 112 -7.24 -9.45 -22.64
CA ILE A 112 -7.83 -8.12 -22.49
C ILE A 112 -9.35 -8.20 -22.37
N ARG A 113 -9.99 -8.99 -23.26
CA ARG A 113 -11.44 -9.19 -23.21
C ARG A 113 -11.90 -9.80 -21.89
N ASP A 114 -11.20 -10.82 -21.40
CA ASP A 114 -11.57 -11.54 -20.18
C ASP A 114 -11.39 -10.65 -18.93
N ILE A 115 -10.34 -9.82 -18.88
CA ILE A 115 -10.15 -8.82 -17.83
C ILE A 115 -11.30 -7.81 -17.84
N ASN A 116 -11.61 -7.22 -18.99
CA ASN A 116 -12.68 -6.21 -19.08
C ASN A 116 -14.04 -6.82 -18.70
N ASN A 117 -14.38 -7.99 -19.23
CA ASN A 117 -15.61 -8.70 -18.91
C ASN A 117 -15.73 -9.01 -17.41
N LEU A 118 -14.64 -9.41 -16.76
CA LEU A 118 -14.63 -9.68 -15.33
C LEU A 118 -14.92 -8.44 -14.51
N TYR A 119 -14.20 -7.35 -14.78
CA TYR A 119 -14.31 -6.13 -13.97
C TYR A 119 -15.59 -5.36 -14.25
N GLU A 120 -16.01 -5.25 -15.51
CA GLU A 120 -17.26 -4.58 -15.89
C GLU A 120 -18.49 -5.41 -15.51
N GLY A 121 -18.43 -6.71 -15.77
CA GLY A 121 -19.56 -7.61 -15.47
C GLY A 121 -19.84 -7.79 -13.98
N ARG A 122 -18.85 -7.60 -13.10
CA ARG A 122 -19.02 -7.65 -11.65
C ARG A 122 -19.29 -6.31 -10.99
N GLY A 123 -19.14 -5.22 -11.73
CA GLY A 123 -19.52 -3.87 -11.31
C GLY A 123 -18.62 -3.21 -10.27
N GLU A 124 -19.05 -2.04 -9.79
CA GLU A 124 -18.26 -1.11 -8.99
C GLU A 124 -17.79 -1.70 -7.63
N ASP A 125 -18.64 -2.45 -6.95
CA ASP A 125 -18.29 -3.07 -5.66
C ASP A 125 -17.13 -4.06 -5.80
N PHE A 126 -17.10 -4.81 -6.91
CA PHE A 126 -15.98 -5.69 -7.21
C PHE A 126 -14.72 -4.90 -7.55
N GLN A 127 -14.81 -3.88 -8.40
CA GLN A 127 -13.70 -3.02 -8.77
C GLN A 127 -13.08 -2.37 -7.53
N ARG A 128 -13.92 -1.86 -6.61
CA ARG A 128 -13.50 -1.31 -5.33
C ARG A 128 -12.81 -2.36 -4.46
N SER A 129 -13.40 -3.53 -4.35
CA SER A 129 -12.83 -4.62 -3.53
C SER A 129 -11.47 -5.09 -4.07
N GLU A 130 -11.32 -5.20 -5.39
CA GLU A 130 -10.05 -5.56 -6.03
C GLU A 130 -8.99 -4.46 -5.86
N ALA A 131 -9.36 -3.19 -6.03
CA ALA A 131 -8.47 -2.06 -5.80
C ALA A 131 -7.91 -2.09 -4.37
N ILE A 132 -8.75 -2.22 -3.35
CA ILE A 132 -8.33 -2.29 -1.94
C ILE A 132 -7.49 -3.54 -1.67
N ARG A 133 -7.92 -4.72 -2.17
CA ARG A 133 -7.23 -6.00 -1.94
C ARG A 133 -5.79 -5.97 -2.47
N ASN A 134 -5.63 -5.63 -3.74
CA ASN A 134 -4.31 -5.61 -4.39
C ASN A 134 -3.40 -4.54 -3.77
N THR A 135 -3.94 -3.36 -3.53
CA THR A 135 -3.21 -2.25 -2.89
C THR A 135 -2.80 -2.59 -1.44
N SER A 136 -3.59 -3.40 -0.72
CA SER A 136 -3.22 -3.86 0.63
C SER A 136 -2.07 -4.86 0.63
N LEU A 137 -1.95 -5.71 -0.40
CA LEU A 137 -0.78 -6.58 -0.60
C LEU A 137 0.48 -5.74 -0.82
N SER A 138 0.40 -4.77 -1.73
CA SER A 138 1.46 -3.80 -2.02
C SER A 138 1.88 -3.03 -0.75
N ALA A 139 0.92 -2.52 0.02
CA ALA A 139 1.19 -1.78 1.26
C ALA A 139 1.95 -2.61 2.31
N MET A 140 1.65 -3.90 2.43
CA MET A 140 2.40 -4.78 3.34
C MET A 140 3.84 -4.96 2.86
N MET A 141 4.06 -5.15 1.55
CA MET A 141 5.39 -5.25 0.96
C MET A 141 6.17 -3.94 1.15
N PHE A 142 5.54 -2.78 0.92
CA PHE A 142 6.13 -1.46 1.22
C PHE A 142 6.66 -1.39 2.66
N MET A 143 5.86 -1.79 3.65
CA MET A 143 6.26 -1.71 5.06
C MET A 143 7.42 -2.65 5.41
N LEU A 144 7.55 -3.79 4.75
CA LEU A 144 8.69 -4.71 4.92
C LEU A 144 9.96 -4.12 4.30
N ILE A 145 9.87 -3.61 3.09
CA ILE A 145 11.00 -2.94 2.41
C ILE A 145 11.46 -1.72 3.20
N ALA A 146 10.52 -0.88 3.65
CA ALA A 146 10.84 0.27 4.50
C ALA A 146 11.58 -0.16 5.77
N LYS A 147 11.15 -1.28 6.41
CA LYS A 147 11.81 -1.81 7.60
C LYS A 147 13.22 -2.33 7.29
N ASP A 148 13.41 -2.99 6.16
CA ASP A 148 14.73 -3.44 5.69
C ASP A 148 15.70 -2.26 5.51
N LYS A 149 15.19 -1.14 4.99
CA LYS A 149 15.93 0.14 4.88
C LYS A 149 16.09 0.88 6.22
N GLY A 150 15.63 0.27 7.32
CA GLY A 150 15.75 0.82 8.68
C GLY A 150 14.73 1.91 8.99
N TRP A 151 13.64 2.01 8.25
CA TRP A 151 12.53 2.91 8.50
C TRP A 151 11.39 2.18 9.21
N ASP A 152 10.82 2.82 10.20
CA ASP A 152 9.65 2.32 10.92
C ASP A 152 8.37 2.91 10.34
N THR A 153 7.30 2.12 10.36
CA THR A 153 6.02 2.48 9.74
C THR A 153 4.84 2.19 10.66
N CYS A 154 3.73 2.91 10.44
CA CYS A 154 2.46 2.58 11.09
C CYS A 154 1.31 2.72 10.08
N PRO A 155 0.67 1.60 9.63
CA PRO A 155 -0.54 1.66 8.83
C PRO A 155 -1.72 2.09 9.69
N MET A 156 -2.62 2.89 9.10
CA MET A 156 -3.80 3.40 9.79
C MET A 156 -4.95 3.67 8.83
N ILE A 157 -6.18 3.51 9.35
CA ILE A 157 -7.44 3.84 8.67
C ILE A 157 -8.26 4.88 9.45
N GLY A 158 -7.77 5.30 10.62
CA GLY A 158 -8.44 6.27 11.48
C GLY A 158 -8.23 7.72 11.01
N PHE A 159 -8.85 8.09 9.91
CA PHE A 159 -8.88 9.44 9.34
C PHE A 159 -10.18 9.68 8.56
N ASN A 160 -10.52 10.94 8.34
CA ASN A 160 -11.64 11.32 7.48
C ASN A 160 -11.20 11.23 6.02
N GLN A 161 -11.74 10.26 5.30
CA GLN A 161 -11.37 10.01 3.90
C GLN A 161 -11.76 11.15 2.96
N ASP A 162 -12.91 11.78 3.19
CA ASP A 162 -13.40 12.87 2.34
C ASP A 162 -12.52 14.12 2.48
N GLU A 163 -12.11 14.46 3.71
CA GLU A 163 -11.17 15.55 3.95
C GLU A 163 -9.81 15.28 3.31
N VAL A 164 -9.28 14.06 3.44
CA VAL A 164 -8.01 13.68 2.80
C VAL A 164 -8.11 13.76 1.29
N ARG A 165 -9.23 13.32 0.71
CA ARG A 165 -9.48 13.40 -0.73
C ARG A 165 -9.47 14.86 -1.22
N GLN A 166 -10.09 15.76 -0.47
CA GLN A 166 -10.12 17.19 -0.79
C GLN A 166 -8.73 17.87 -0.64
N ILE A 167 -7.95 17.53 0.38
CA ILE A 167 -6.62 18.10 0.61
C ILE A 167 -5.67 17.85 -0.57
N PHE A 168 -5.82 16.70 -1.24
CA PHE A 168 -4.90 16.24 -2.28
C PHE A 168 -5.54 16.10 -3.67
N ASP A 169 -6.77 16.55 -3.85
CA ASP A 169 -7.51 16.44 -5.12
C ASP A 169 -7.51 15.01 -5.68
N ILE A 170 -7.70 14.01 -4.79
CA ILE A 170 -7.65 12.58 -5.16
C ILE A 170 -8.88 12.26 -6.02
N PRO A 171 -8.69 11.80 -7.28
CA PRO A 171 -9.80 11.46 -8.17
C PRO A 171 -10.73 10.37 -7.60
N GLU A 172 -12.00 10.38 -8.00
CA GLU A 172 -13.02 9.45 -7.47
C GLU A 172 -12.78 7.98 -7.83
N ASN A 173 -12.04 7.71 -8.90
CA ASN A 173 -11.65 6.34 -9.26
C ASN A 173 -10.62 5.72 -8.30
N TYR A 174 -9.98 6.51 -7.43
CA TYR A 174 -9.07 5.99 -6.42
C TYR A 174 -9.75 5.79 -5.07
N GLU A 175 -9.57 4.62 -4.48
CA GLU A 175 -9.89 4.35 -3.09
C GLU A 175 -8.67 4.60 -2.20
N ILE A 176 -8.86 5.29 -1.08
CA ILE A 176 -7.79 5.47 -0.08
C ILE A 176 -7.78 4.22 0.79
N ALA A 177 -6.97 3.22 0.41
CA ALA A 177 -6.94 1.94 1.10
C ALA A 177 -6.43 2.09 2.54
N LEU A 178 -5.38 2.86 2.74
CA LEU A 178 -4.84 3.20 4.06
C LEU A 178 -3.83 4.36 3.98
N MET A 179 -3.52 4.92 5.15
CA MET A 179 -2.44 5.87 5.35
C MET A 179 -1.29 5.17 6.09
N ILE A 180 -0.04 5.43 5.72
CA ILE A 180 1.14 4.92 6.43
C ILE A 180 1.96 6.11 6.91
N THR A 181 2.16 6.23 8.22
CA THR A 181 3.18 7.13 8.75
C THR A 181 4.54 6.43 8.75
N MET A 182 5.60 7.14 8.37
CA MET A 182 6.95 6.60 8.21
C MET A 182 8.00 7.54 8.81
N GLY A 183 8.99 6.97 9.48
CA GLY A 183 10.08 7.72 10.13
C GLY A 183 10.98 6.81 10.97
N LYS A 184 11.80 7.38 11.84
CA LYS A 184 12.55 6.64 12.87
C LYS A 184 11.74 6.60 14.15
N GLU A 185 11.39 5.39 14.63
CA GLU A 185 10.64 5.24 15.88
C GLU A 185 11.44 5.77 17.08
N ASP A 186 10.80 6.58 17.92
CA ASP A 186 11.31 6.90 19.26
C ASP A 186 11.17 5.64 20.15
N SER A 187 12.23 4.87 20.25
CA SER A 187 12.24 3.61 20.98
C SER A 187 12.02 3.77 22.49
N SER A 188 12.28 4.96 23.04
CA SER A 188 12.04 5.25 24.47
C SER A 188 10.56 5.17 24.85
N LYS A 189 9.67 5.39 23.88
CA LYS A 189 8.21 5.36 24.01
C LYS A 189 7.57 4.13 23.36
N ARG A 190 8.38 3.15 23.01
CA ARG A 190 7.92 1.94 22.33
C ARG A 190 6.99 1.10 23.20
N ARG A 191 5.79 0.83 22.72
CA ARG A 191 4.85 -0.06 23.39
C ARG A 191 5.21 -1.53 23.15
N MET A 192 4.83 -2.40 24.09
CA MET A 192 4.96 -3.86 23.88
C MET A 192 4.09 -4.30 22.68
N ARG A 193 4.51 -5.36 22.02
CA ARG A 193 3.69 -5.98 20.95
C ARG A 193 2.39 -6.51 21.56
N GLY A 194 1.28 -6.16 20.95
CA GLY A 194 -0.02 -6.66 21.38
C GLY A 194 -0.16 -8.17 21.14
N TYR A 195 -1.19 -8.76 21.73
CA TYR A 195 -1.54 -10.18 21.59
C TYR A 195 -1.63 -10.60 20.11
N ARG A 196 -1.23 -11.82 19.84
CA ARG A 196 -1.41 -12.52 18.56
C ARG A 196 -2.06 -13.85 18.84
N LYS A 197 -3.08 -14.19 18.07
CA LYS A 197 -3.75 -15.50 18.16
C LYS A 197 -2.74 -16.63 17.96
N PRO A 198 -2.84 -17.73 18.73
CA PRO A 198 -2.16 -18.97 18.41
C PRO A 198 -2.52 -19.46 17.00
N VAL A 199 -1.60 -20.17 16.34
CA VAL A 199 -1.80 -20.62 14.95
C VAL A 199 -3.11 -21.38 14.78
N GLY A 200 -3.45 -22.26 15.72
CA GLY A 200 -4.69 -23.07 15.67
C GLY A 200 -6.00 -22.27 15.75
N GLU A 201 -5.96 -20.99 16.11
CA GLU A 201 -7.17 -20.14 16.14
C GLU A 201 -7.47 -19.44 14.79
N PHE A 202 -6.55 -19.49 13.83
CA PHE A 202 -6.74 -18.82 12.53
C PHE A 202 -6.27 -19.64 11.33
N VAL A 203 -5.90 -20.90 11.56
CA VAL A 203 -5.53 -21.85 10.50
C VAL A 203 -6.38 -23.10 10.67
N SER A 204 -7.12 -23.46 9.64
CA SER A 204 -7.84 -24.73 9.50
C SER A 204 -7.28 -25.47 8.29
N PHE A 205 -7.32 -26.81 8.35
CA PHE A 205 -6.91 -27.66 7.24
C PHE A 205 -8.15 -28.33 6.64
N ASP A 206 -8.22 -28.38 5.32
CA ASP A 206 -9.25 -29.03 4.49
C ASP A 206 -10.69 -28.51 4.66
N SER A 207 -11.07 -28.05 5.84
CA SER A 207 -12.40 -27.48 6.11
C SER A 207 -12.32 -26.37 7.15
N PHE A 208 -13.27 -25.44 7.12
CA PHE A 208 -13.39 -24.43 8.17
C PHE A 208 -13.93 -25.07 9.45
N GLN A 209 -13.23 -24.86 10.57
CA GLN A 209 -13.60 -25.32 11.91
C GLN A 209 -13.85 -24.13 12.84
#